data_7bc938344dfd787386a03c3456b323e8
#
_entry.id   7bc938344dfd787386a03c3456b323e8
#
_cell.length_a   1.000
_cell.length_b   1.000
_cell.length_c   1.000
_cell.angle_alpha   90.00
_cell.angle_beta   90.00
_cell.angle_gamma   90.00
#
_symmetry.space_group_name_H-M   'P 1'
#
loop_
_entity.id
_entity.type
_entity.pdbx_description
1 polymer ?
#
loop_
_entity_poly.entity_id
_entity_poly.type
_entity_poly.pdbx_seq_one_letter_code
_entity_poly.pdbx_strand_id
1 'polypeptide(L)'
;MLERERFELFDGELIRKMGKSRLHTITLQLLLKWLRSVFGTLYVEQETPINLSPLLDVTNELEPDTIVLRRSSEEFRTTNPGPPDIVLVVEVSATTRGYDLGAKAAHYASAGITEYWVIDLRDMRIVVHRNPLAERYGSIVAYAVDEAVTPLAAESASIRLRDLVS
;
A
#
# COMPACT_ATOMS: atom_id res chain seq x y z
N MET A 1 1.45 -25.03 -13.40
CA MET A 1 1.87 -24.42 -12.12
C MET A 1 0.62 -23.91 -11.42
N LEU A 2 0.28 -24.49 -10.27
CA LEU A 2 -0.87 -24.04 -9.49
C LEU A 2 -0.53 -22.64 -8.92
N GLU A 3 -1.30 -21.62 -9.30
CA GLU A 3 -1.22 -20.33 -8.64
C GLU A 3 -1.50 -20.55 -7.16
N ARG A 4 -0.58 -20.14 -6.31
CA ARG A 4 -0.84 -20.10 -4.86
C ARG A 4 -1.99 -19.13 -4.64
N GLU A 5 -3.11 -19.64 -4.20
CA GLU A 5 -4.21 -18.79 -3.75
C GLU A 5 -3.73 -17.95 -2.58
N ARG A 6 -3.94 -16.64 -2.69
CA ARG A 6 -3.57 -15.67 -1.66
C ARG A 6 -4.81 -15.19 -0.96
N PHE A 7 -4.72 -15.14 0.34
CA PHE A 7 -5.79 -14.65 1.20
C PHE A 7 -5.26 -13.56 2.13
N GLU A 8 -6.11 -12.62 2.44
CA GLU A 8 -5.92 -11.69 3.55
C GLU A 8 -6.97 -11.99 4.62
N LEU A 9 -6.58 -11.86 5.88
CA LEU A 9 -7.50 -11.93 7.01
C LEU A 9 -8.00 -10.52 7.31
N PHE A 10 -9.31 -10.32 7.19
CA PHE A 10 -9.96 -9.05 7.40
C PHE A 10 -11.26 -9.24 8.18
N ASP A 11 -11.37 -8.59 9.34
CA ASP A 11 -12.49 -8.73 10.28
C ASP A 11 -12.89 -10.20 10.57
N GLY A 12 -11.88 -11.06 10.72
CA GLY A 12 -12.06 -12.49 10.96
C GLY A 12 -12.44 -13.32 9.73
N GLU A 13 -12.53 -12.71 8.55
CA GLU A 13 -12.84 -13.40 7.30
C GLU A 13 -11.60 -13.51 6.40
N LEU A 14 -11.46 -14.67 5.75
CA LEU A 14 -10.43 -14.87 4.72
C LEU A 14 -10.94 -14.28 3.40
N ILE A 15 -10.27 -13.24 2.93
CA ILE A 15 -10.56 -12.60 1.65
C ILE A 15 -9.55 -13.07 0.61
N ARG A 16 -10.05 -13.67 -0.47
CA ARG A 16 -9.21 -14.11 -1.57
C ARG A 16 -8.72 -12.92 -2.39
N LYS A 17 -7.40 -12.83 -2.55
CA LYS A 17 -6.82 -11.88 -3.51
C LYS A 17 -7.05 -12.40 -4.92
N MET A 18 -7.72 -11.58 -5.74
CA MET A 18 -7.98 -11.90 -7.15
C MET A 18 -6.69 -12.00 -7.96
N GLY A 19 -6.69 -12.82 -9.00
CA GLY A 19 -5.58 -12.96 -9.93
C GLY A 19 -5.18 -11.60 -10.54
N LYS A 20 -3.86 -11.40 -10.68
CA LYS A 20 -3.29 -10.12 -11.14
C LYS A 20 -3.31 -10.05 -12.67
N SER A 21 -3.85 -8.94 -13.22
CA SER A 21 -3.75 -8.65 -14.65
C SER A 21 -2.30 -8.28 -15.04
N ARG A 22 -2.00 -8.31 -16.35
CA ARG A 22 -0.70 -7.84 -16.85
C ARG A 22 -0.45 -6.37 -16.49
N LEU A 23 -1.48 -5.53 -16.59
CA LEU A 23 -1.37 -4.12 -16.22
C LEU A 23 -1.06 -3.96 -14.73
N HIS A 24 -1.73 -4.71 -13.85
CA HIS A 24 -1.41 -4.72 -12.42
C HIS A 24 0.06 -5.09 -12.18
N THR A 25 0.53 -6.16 -12.81
CA THR A 25 1.90 -6.64 -12.63
C THR A 25 2.93 -5.61 -13.08
N ILE A 26 2.79 -5.03 -14.27
CA ILE A 26 3.77 -4.05 -14.77
C ILE A 26 3.73 -2.75 -13.96
N THR A 27 2.55 -2.31 -13.56
CA THR A 27 2.40 -1.12 -12.72
C THR A 27 3.12 -1.31 -11.38
N LEU A 28 2.93 -2.46 -10.75
CA LEU A 28 3.62 -2.77 -9.49
C LEU A 28 5.13 -2.84 -9.68
N GLN A 29 5.63 -3.47 -10.75
CA GLN A 29 7.07 -3.54 -11.01
C GLN A 29 7.68 -2.16 -11.21
N LEU A 30 7.04 -1.28 -11.97
CA LEU A 30 7.53 0.08 -12.19
C LEU A 30 7.44 0.91 -10.90
N LEU A 31 6.40 0.74 -10.10
CA LEU A 31 6.25 1.36 -8.79
C LEU A 31 7.39 0.94 -7.86
N LEU A 32 7.66 -0.35 -7.75
CA LEU A 32 8.74 -0.88 -6.90
C LEU A 32 10.10 -0.35 -7.33
N LYS A 33 10.35 -0.30 -8.64
CA LYS A 33 11.60 0.27 -9.18
C LYS A 33 11.76 1.72 -8.75
N TRP A 34 10.72 2.53 -8.88
CA TRP A 34 10.74 3.93 -8.49
C TRP A 34 10.91 4.09 -6.98
N LEU A 35 10.12 3.41 -6.17
CA LEU A 35 10.21 3.47 -4.71
C LEU A 35 11.61 3.08 -4.22
N ARG A 36 12.21 2.03 -4.79
CA ARG A 36 13.54 1.59 -4.43
C ARG A 36 14.61 2.62 -4.81
N SER A 37 14.42 3.33 -5.92
CA SER A 37 15.33 4.42 -6.31
C SER A 37 15.24 5.63 -5.37
N VAL A 38 14.06 5.87 -4.78
CA VAL A 38 13.81 7.01 -3.89
C VAL A 38 14.21 6.68 -2.44
N PHE A 39 13.80 5.53 -1.92
CA PHE A 39 13.95 5.19 -0.51
C PHE A 39 15.09 4.21 -0.22
N GLY A 40 15.57 3.50 -1.21
CA GLY A 40 16.57 2.44 -1.07
C GLY A 40 15.94 1.05 -1.09
N THR A 41 16.68 0.09 -1.65
CA THR A 41 16.18 -1.28 -1.88
C THR A 41 15.76 -1.99 -0.59
N LEU A 42 16.49 -1.78 0.50
CA LEU A 42 16.19 -2.44 1.79
C LEU A 42 15.10 -1.73 2.60
N TYR A 43 14.53 -0.64 2.09
CA TYR A 43 13.44 0.11 2.72
C TYR A 43 12.09 -0.11 2.04
N VAL A 44 12.05 -0.89 0.96
CA VAL A 44 10.83 -1.16 0.19
C VAL A 44 10.59 -2.66 0.15
N GLU A 45 9.46 -3.08 0.69
CA GLU A 45 9.07 -4.48 0.72
C GLU A 45 7.81 -4.71 -0.10
N GLN A 46 7.72 -5.88 -0.71
CA GLN A 46 6.62 -6.33 -1.53
C GLN A 46 5.85 -7.43 -0.81
N GLU A 47 4.52 -7.28 -0.74
CA GLU A 47 3.64 -8.34 -0.21
C GLU A 47 4.02 -8.80 1.20
N THR A 48 4.44 -7.86 2.03
CA THR A 48 4.82 -8.13 3.42
C THR A 48 3.61 -7.95 4.34
N PRO A 49 3.30 -8.94 5.18
CA PRO A 49 2.28 -8.76 6.21
C PRO A 49 2.65 -7.66 7.19
N ILE A 50 1.68 -6.82 7.54
CA ILE A 50 1.85 -5.80 8.57
C ILE A 50 1.41 -6.35 9.92
N ASN A 51 2.25 -6.23 10.93
CA ASN A 51 1.90 -6.59 12.30
C ASN A 51 1.04 -5.47 12.91
N LEU A 52 -0.28 -5.64 12.90
CA LEU A 52 -1.23 -4.69 13.47
C LEU A 52 -1.50 -4.93 14.97
N SER A 53 -1.01 -6.03 15.55
CA SER A 53 -1.10 -6.29 16.98
C SER A 53 -0.08 -5.40 17.74
N PRO A 54 -0.40 -4.83 18.91
CA PRO A 54 -1.66 -4.96 19.66
C PRO A 54 -2.71 -3.87 19.34
N LEU A 55 -2.49 -3.06 18.30
CA LEU A 55 -3.34 -1.90 17.99
C LEU A 55 -4.71 -2.27 17.46
N LEU A 56 -4.79 -3.38 16.73
CA LEU A 56 -6.03 -3.95 16.24
C LEU A 56 -6.11 -5.41 16.69
N ASP A 57 -7.32 -5.92 16.79
CA ASP A 57 -7.57 -7.32 17.12
C ASP A 57 -6.84 -8.25 16.13
N VAL A 58 -6.47 -9.46 16.61
CA VAL A 58 -5.81 -10.52 15.84
C VAL A 58 -6.61 -10.99 14.60
N THR A 59 -7.79 -10.45 14.37
CA THR A 59 -8.63 -10.72 13.21
C THR A 59 -8.15 -10.02 11.93
N ASN A 60 -7.13 -9.16 12.00
CA ASN A 60 -6.62 -8.39 10.86
C ASN A 60 -5.17 -8.73 10.57
N GLU A 61 -4.93 -9.35 9.43
CA GLU A 61 -3.62 -9.56 8.84
C GLU A 61 -3.67 -9.06 7.40
N LEU A 62 -3.18 -7.83 7.20
CA LEU A 62 -3.15 -7.18 5.90
C LEU A 62 -1.79 -7.36 5.25
N GLU A 63 -1.81 -7.71 3.97
CA GLU A 63 -0.62 -7.92 3.15
C GLU A 63 -0.69 -6.98 1.94
N PRO A 64 -0.30 -5.69 2.11
CA PRO A 64 -0.33 -4.72 1.02
C PRO A 64 0.64 -5.08 -0.10
N ASP A 65 0.37 -4.59 -1.31
CA ASP A 65 1.24 -4.83 -2.46
C ASP A 65 2.66 -4.33 -2.21
N THR A 66 2.82 -3.16 -1.59
CA THR A 66 4.13 -2.67 -1.18
C THR A 66 4.03 -1.74 0.04
N ILE A 67 5.09 -1.75 0.83
CA ILE A 67 5.28 -0.83 1.95
C ILE A 67 6.66 -0.19 1.86
N VAL A 68 6.77 1.02 2.39
CA VAL A 68 8.05 1.72 2.59
C VAL A 68 8.31 1.83 4.07
N LEU A 69 9.49 1.37 4.48
CA LEU A 69 9.88 1.28 5.88
C LEU A 69 10.66 2.52 6.32
N ARG A 70 10.53 2.87 7.60
CA ARG A 70 11.34 3.90 8.25
C ARG A 70 12.74 3.39 8.56
N ARG A 71 12.89 2.09 8.80
CA ARG A 71 14.15 1.41 9.10
C ARG A 71 14.40 0.30 8.10
N SER A 72 15.65 -0.10 7.92
CA SER A 72 16.03 -1.15 6.97
C SER A 72 15.32 -2.48 7.25
N SER A 73 14.96 -3.19 6.19
CA SER A 73 14.42 -4.56 6.28
C SER A 73 15.30 -5.50 7.08
N GLU A 74 16.59 -5.24 7.16
CA GLU A 74 17.54 -6.04 7.95
C GLU A 74 17.21 -6.07 9.44
N GLU A 75 16.49 -5.06 9.94
CA GLU A 75 16.07 -4.98 11.33
C GLU A 75 14.83 -5.85 11.64
N PHE A 76 14.18 -6.40 10.62
CA PHE A 76 12.94 -7.20 10.73
C PHE A 76 13.16 -8.67 10.36
N ARG A 77 14.22 -9.30 10.90
CA ARG A 77 14.57 -10.68 10.53
C ARG A 77 13.64 -11.73 11.17
N THR A 78 13.01 -11.40 12.27
CA THR A 78 12.19 -12.36 13.03
C THR A 78 10.76 -11.91 13.27
N THR A 79 10.45 -10.66 12.99
CA THR A 79 9.11 -10.08 13.18
C THR A 79 8.75 -9.22 11.97
N ASN A 80 7.46 -9.16 11.65
CA ASN A 80 6.97 -8.23 10.63
C ASN A 80 6.96 -6.79 11.15
N PRO A 81 7.15 -5.79 10.27
CA PRO A 81 7.02 -4.40 10.67
C PRO A 81 5.60 -4.09 11.14
N GLY A 82 5.48 -3.20 12.10
CA GLY A 82 4.22 -2.65 12.56
C GLY A 82 4.00 -1.23 12.03
N PRO A 83 2.84 -0.63 12.32
CA PRO A 83 2.51 0.72 11.82
C PRO A 83 3.55 1.80 12.10
N PRO A 84 4.20 1.85 13.29
CA PRO A 84 5.24 2.85 13.55
C PRO A 84 6.47 2.74 12.65
N ASP A 85 6.69 1.57 12.05
CA ASP A 85 7.84 1.30 11.19
C ASP A 85 7.59 1.67 9.72
N ILE A 86 6.38 2.07 9.38
CA ILE A 86 5.92 2.26 8.00
C ILE A 86 5.68 3.73 7.71
N VAL A 87 6.25 4.24 6.62
CA VAL A 87 6.05 5.62 6.17
C VAL A 87 5.06 5.74 5.01
N LEU A 88 4.84 4.66 4.27
CA LEU A 88 3.94 4.63 3.12
C LEU A 88 3.44 3.22 2.86
N VAL A 89 2.15 3.07 2.63
CA VAL A 89 1.54 1.84 2.11
C VAL A 89 0.95 2.14 0.74
N VAL A 90 1.19 1.27 -0.24
CA VAL A 90 0.61 1.40 -1.59
C VAL A 90 -0.06 0.10 -2.00
N GLU A 91 -1.29 0.22 -2.48
CA GLU A 91 -2.04 -0.85 -3.12
C GLU A 91 -2.29 -0.51 -4.58
N VAL A 92 -2.07 -1.48 -5.47
CA VAL A 92 -2.43 -1.37 -6.89
C VAL A 92 -3.74 -2.10 -7.10
N SER A 93 -4.78 -1.38 -7.50
CA SER A 93 -6.15 -1.89 -7.51
C SER A 93 -6.77 -1.79 -8.90
N ALA A 94 -7.28 -2.92 -9.40
CA ALA A 94 -8.10 -2.97 -10.61
C ALA A 94 -9.51 -3.49 -10.31
N THR A 95 -9.62 -4.49 -9.43
CA THR A 95 -10.87 -5.19 -9.11
C THR A 95 -11.31 -5.02 -7.65
N THR A 96 -10.38 -4.72 -6.74
CA THR A 96 -10.62 -4.59 -5.30
C THR A 96 -10.76 -3.14 -4.83
N ARG A 97 -11.00 -2.21 -5.77
CA ARG A 97 -11.02 -0.77 -5.52
C ARG A 97 -11.92 -0.35 -4.37
N GLY A 98 -13.16 -0.86 -4.33
CA GLY A 98 -14.11 -0.52 -3.27
C GLY A 98 -13.62 -0.93 -1.89
N TYR A 99 -12.96 -2.08 -1.79
CA TYR A 99 -12.35 -2.59 -0.58
C TYR A 99 -11.12 -1.75 -0.18
N ASP A 100 -10.23 -1.45 -1.12
CA ASP A 100 -9.01 -0.68 -0.86
C ASP A 100 -9.30 0.79 -0.50
N LEU A 101 -10.31 1.40 -1.12
CA LEU A 101 -10.71 2.80 -0.84
C LEU A 101 -11.60 2.94 0.39
N GLY A 102 -12.29 1.88 0.80
CA GLY A 102 -13.22 1.89 1.92
C GLY A 102 -12.66 1.24 3.17
N ALA A 103 -12.98 -0.02 3.37
CA ALA A 103 -12.70 -0.76 4.60
C ALA A 103 -11.21 -0.86 4.93
N LYS A 104 -10.36 -1.11 3.93
CA LYS A 104 -8.93 -1.21 4.11
C LYS A 104 -8.31 0.14 4.51
N ALA A 105 -8.73 1.23 3.88
CA ALA A 105 -8.31 2.58 4.24
C ALA A 105 -8.68 2.92 5.69
N ALA A 106 -9.88 2.53 6.14
CA ALA A 106 -10.31 2.72 7.52
C ALA A 106 -9.40 1.98 8.52
N HIS A 107 -8.99 0.76 8.19
CA HIS A 107 -8.06 -0.01 9.03
C HIS A 107 -6.67 0.60 9.08
N TYR A 108 -6.13 1.05 7.96
CA TYR A 108 -4.84 1.73 7.93
C TYR A 108 -4.88 3.06 8.70
N ALA A 109 -5.98 3.82 8.60
CA ALA A 109 -6.16 5.04 9.37
C ALA A 109 -6.20 4.75 10.88
N SER A 110 -6.97 3.74 11.30
CA SER A 110 -7.06 3.31 12.71
C SER A 110 -5.72 2.85 13.27
N ALA A 111 -4.87 2.26 12.44
CA ALA A 111 -3.52 1.83 12.81
C ALA A 111 -2.51 2.99 12.83
N GLY A 112 -2.89 4.19 12.37
CA GLY A 112 -2.00 5.35 12.34
C GLY A 112 -1.02 5.37 11.18
N ILE A 113 -1.28 4.63 10.10
CA ILE A 113 -0.46 4.69 8.87
C ILE A 113 -0.57 6.10 8.28
N THR A 114 0.52 6.83 8.25
CA THR A 114 0.55 8.26 7.94
C THR A 114 0.21 8.57 6.48
N GLU A 115 0.54 7.66 5.56
CA GLU A 115 0.24 7.84 4.15
C GLU A 115 -0.13 6.51 3.50
N TYR A 116 -1.25 6.51 2.76
CA TYR A 116 -1.77 5.35 2.06
C TYR A 116 -2.19 5.74 0.64
N TRP A 117 -1.61 5.11 -0.36
CA TRP A 117 -1.94 5.32 -1.76
C TRP A 117 -2.69 4.14 -2.33
N VAL A 118 -3.75 4.42 -3.07
CA VAL A 118 -4.40 3.44 -3.95
C VAL A 118 -4.16 3.86 -5.39
N ILE A 119 -3.42 3.04 -6.13
CA ILE A 119 -3.24 3.19 -7.57
C ILE A 119 -4.44 2.52 -8.22
N ASP A 120 -5.43 3.32 -8.59
CA ASP A 120 -6.70 2.88 -9.16
C ASP A 120 -6.55 2.75 -10.67
N LEU A 121 -6.33 1.54 -11.15
CA LEU A 121 -6.15 1.25 -12.59
C LEU A 121 -7.46 1.26 -13.35
N ARG A 122 -8.60 1.18 -12.67
CA ARG A 122 -9.91 1.23 -13.32
C ARG A 122 -10.25 2.65 -13.77
N ASP A 123 -10.10 3.62 -12.88
CA ASP A 123 -10.40 5.02 -13.13
C ASP A 123 -9.14 5.85 -13.47
N MET A 124 -7.99 5.19 -13.57
CA MET A 124 -6.69 5.78 -13.93
C MET A 124 -6.34 7.02 -13.10
N ARG A 125 -6.22 6.80 -11.80
CA ARG A 125 -5.89 7.84 -10.82
C ARG A 125 -5.09 7.26 -9.66
N ILE A 126 -4.40 8.13 -8.92
CA ILE A 126 -3.79 7.77 -7.64
C ILE A 126 -4.59 8.49 -6.54
N VAL A 127 -5.15 7.72 -5.61
CA VAL A 127 -5.87 8.26 -4.47
C VAL A 127 -4.95 8.27 -3.26
N VAL A 128 -4.64 9.46 -2.77
CA VAL A 128 -3.67 9.68 -1.69
C VAL A 128 -4.42 10.01 -0.40
N HIS A 129 -4.21 9.18 0.61
CA HIS A 129 -4.80 9.30 1.94
C HIS A 129 -3.73 9.76 2.91
N ARG A 130 -4.00 10.85 3.63
CA ARG A 130 -3.10 11.44 4.62
C ARG A 130 -3.87 11.90 5.85
N ASN A 131 -3.15 12.19 6.92
CA ASN A 131 -3.71 12.68 8.17
C ASN A 131 -4.73 11.69 8.78
N PRO A 132 -4.26 10.54 9.28
CA PRO A 132 -5.14 9.57 9.91
C PRO A 132 -5.80 10.17 11.16
N LEU A 133 -7.14 10.14 11.19
CA LEU A 133 -7.98 10.64 12.27
C LEU A 133 -8.89 9.50 12.72
N ALA A 134 -8.49 8.78 13.79
CA ALA A 134 -9.23 7.63 14.27
C ALA A 134 -9.48 6.61 13.13
N GLU A 135 -10.72 6.43 12.68
CA GLU A 135 -11.11 5.40 11.70
C GLU A 135 -11.12 5.90 10.25
N ARG A 136 -10.59 7.09 9.99
CA ARG A 136 -10.58 7.68 8.65
C ARG A 136 -9.37 8.56 8.42
N TYR A 137 -9.06 8.80 7.15
CA TYR A 137 -8.08 9.81 6.77
C TYR A 137 -8.74 11.18 6.66
N GLY A 138 -8.10 12.19 7.25
CA GLY A 138 -8.57 13.57 7.21
C GLY A 138 -8.38 14.24 5.85
N SER A 139 -7.46 13.71 5.01
CA SER A 139 -7.20 14.21 3.66
C SER A 139 -7.22 13.04 2.68
N ILE A 140 -8.07 13.12 1.67
CA ILE A 140 -8.17 12.14 0.58
C ILE A 140 -8.22 12.93 -0.72
N VAL A 141 -7.17 12.78 -1.54
CA VAL A 141 -7.03 13.53 -2.80
C VAL A 141 -6.77 12.56 -3.95
N ALA A 142 -7.57 12.67 -5.01
CA ALA A 142 -7.36 11.91 -6.24
C ALA A 142 -6.52 12.72 -7.23
N TYR A 143 -5.46 12.09 -7.72
CA TYR A 143 -4.57 12.68 -8.73
C TYR A 143 -4.84 12.00 -10.06
N ALA A 144 -5.11 12.78 -11.09
CA ALA A 144 -5.31 12.30 -12.46
C ALA A 144 -4.00 11.72 -13.03
N VAL A 145 -4.12 11.01 -14.15
CA VAL A 145 -3.02 10.25 -14.76
C VAL A 145 -1.75 11.07 -15.01
N ASP A 146 -1.88 12.36 -15.31
CA ASP A 146 -0.76 13.26 -15.60
C ASP A 146 -0.34 14.16 -14.44
N GLU A 147 -1.04 14.08 -13.31
CA GLU A 147 -0.71 14.85 -12.13
C GLU A 147 0.39 14.15 -11.31
N ALA A 148 1.38 14.93 -10.87
CA ALA A 148 2.48 14.42 -10.07
C ALA A 148 2.08 14.27 -8.60
N VAL A 149 2.47 13.14 -8.01
CA VAL A 149 2.27 12.84 -6.59
C VAL A 149 3.63 12.75 -5.90
N THR A 150 3.75 13.39 -4.75
CA THR A 150 4.98 13.40 -3.96
C THR A 150 4.73 12.75 -2.60
N PRO A 151 5.52 11.73 -2.21
CA PRO A 151 5.41 11.13 -0.88
C PRO A 151 5.75 12.13 0.22
N LEU A 152 5.08 12.04 1.36
CA LEU A 152 5.41 12.86 2.53
C LEU A 152 6.85 12.67 2.99
N ALA A 153 7.34 11.44 2.94
CA ALA A 153 8.69 11.09 3.40
C ALA A 153 9.79 11.39 2.38
N ALA A 154 9.47 11.87 1.17
CA ALA A 154 10.44 12.17 0.11
C ALA A 154 9.98 13.38 -0.71
N GLU A 155 10.06 14.57 -0.14
CA GLU A 155 9.52 15.82 -0.68
C GLU A 155 10.11 16.23 -2.04
N SER A 156 11.30 15.75 -2.39
CA SER A 156 11.96 16.05 -3.66
C SER A 156 11.66 15.04 -4.78
N ALA A 157 10.94 13.96 -4.47
CA ALA A 157 10.61 12.91 -5.42
C ALA A 157 9.13 12.97 -5.81
N SER A 158 8.83 12.84 -7.09
CA SER A 158 7.45 12.77 -7.57
C SER A 158 7.29 11.73 -8.67
N ILE A 159 6.07 11.22 -8.81
CA ILE A 159 5.70 10.23 -9.81
C ILE A 159 4.32 10.56 -10.37
N ARG A 160 4.08 10.27 -11.63
CA ARG A 160 2.75 10.32 -12.24
C ARG A 160 2.30 8.91 -12.54
N LEU A 161 0.99 8.69 -12.48
CA LEU A 161 0.45 7.38 -12.85
C LEU A 161 0.84 6.99 -14.29
N ARG A 162 0.90 7.95 -15.20
CA ARG A 162 1.34 7.72 -16.59
C ARG A 162 2.70 7.00 -16.65
N ASP A 163 3.61 7.33 -15.77
CA ASP A 163 4.96 6.74 -15.75
C ASP A 163 4.96 5.29 -15.22
N LEU A 164 3.86 4.85 -14.60
CA LEU A 164 3.70 3.51 -14.06
C LEU A 164 2.90 2.57 -14.98
N VAL A 165 2.17 3.11 -15.95
CA VAL A 165 1.27 2.33 -16.81
C VAL A 165 1.70 2.31 -18.29
N SER A 166 2.74 3.03 -18.63
CA SER A 166 3.25 3.11 -20.01
C SER A 166 4.38 2.15 -20.25
#